data_7ba79a631b46052c79ea805cf42d0aa3
#
_entry.id   7ba79a631b46052c79ea805cf42d0aa3
#
_cell.length_a   1.000
_cell.length_b   1.000
_cell.length_c   1.000
_cell.angle_alpha   90.00
_cell.angle_beta   90.00
_cell.angle_gamma   90.00
#
_symmetry.space_group_name_H-M   'P 1'
#
loop_
_entity.id
_entity.type
_entity.pdbx_description
1 polymer ?
#
loop_
_entity_poly.entity_id
_entity_poly.type
_entity_poly.pdbx_seq_one_letter_code
_entity_poly.pdbx_strand_id
1 'polypeptide(L)'
;HRLAISLAKSAHLLPAALVCPLDHPAQFAQSHGLTVLPLAAVEPLMVESSPLHPVAAARLPMDAAEAGRLHIYRPEDGGEEHYAIEIGRPDRNAPVLARLHSACFTGDVLGSLKCDCGPQLRGALAQMGAEGNGVLLFNELGGY
;
A
#
# COMPACT_ATOMS: atom_id res chain seq x y z
N HIS A 1 -8.85 -8.12 -21.21
CA HIS A 1 -7.74 -8.85 -20.60
C HIS A 1 -7.19 -8.15 -19.34
N ARG A 2 -7.00 -6.80 -19.35
CA ARG A 2 -6.46 -6.06 -18.21
C ARG A 2 -7.31 -6.24 -16.95
N LEU A 3 -8.64 -6.17 -17.07
CA LEU A 3 -9.54 -6.29 -15.93
C LEU A 3 -9.47 -7.65 -15.24
N ALA A 4 -9.30 -8.75 -16.00
CA ALA A 4 -9.14 -10.08 -15.42
C ALA A 4 -7.86 -10.17 -14.55
N ILE A 5 -6.78 -9.54 -15.00
CA ILE A 5 -5.54 -9.44 -14.21
C ILE A 5 -5.74 -8.55 -12.96
N SER A 6 -6.46 -7.42 -13.09
CA SER A 6 -6.78 -6.57 -11.94
C SER A 6 -7.63 -7.30 -10.91
N LEU A 7 -8.63 -8.07 -11.33
CA LEU A 7 -9.43 -8.91 -10.45
C LEU A 7 -8.59 -9.99 -9.74
N ALA A 8 -7.67 -10.65 -10.46
CA ALA A 8 -6.78 -11.61 -9.84
C ALA A 8 -5.88 -10.97 -8.78
N LYS A 9 -5.35 -9.77 -9.05
CA LYS A 9 -4.57 -9.00 -8.09
C LYS A 9 -5.38 -8.59 -6.87
N SER A 10 -6.61 -8.06 -7.05
CA SER A 10 -7.47 -7.67 -5.92
C SER A 10 -7.88 -8.84 -5.04
N ALA A 11 -7.90 -10.04 -5.61
CA ALA A 11 -8.14 -11.28 -4.88
C ALA A 11 -6.86 -11.92 -4.27
N HIS A 12 -5.73 -11.21 -4.29
CA HIS A 12 -4.42 -11.71 -3.84
C HIS A 12 -3.99 -13.01 -4.55
N LEU A 13 -4.44 -13.20 -5.79
CA LEU A 13 -4.06 -14.34 -6.63
C LEU A 13 -2.91 -13.98 -7.56
N LEU A 14 -2.26 -15.02 -8.12
CA LEU A 14 -1.26 -14.83 -9.18
C LEU A 14 -1.87 -13.97 -10.31
N PRO A 15 -1.21 -12.88 -10.76
CA PRO A 15 -1.75 -11.99 -11.78
C PRO A 15 -1.69 -12.60 -13.18
N ALA A 16 -2.32 -13.75 -13.34
CA ALA A 16 -2.45 -14.50 -14.58
C ALA A 16 -3.90 -14.99 -14.75
N ALA A 17 -4.38 -14.99 -15.99
CA ALA A 17 -5.72 -15.44 -16.31
C ALA A 17 -5.74 -16.10 -17.70
N LEU A 18 -6.50 -17.18 -17.81
CA LEU A 18 -6.87 -17.75 -19.10
C LEU A 18 -8.19 -17.12 -19.55
N VAL A 19 -8.26 -16.69 -20.79
CA VAL A 19 -9.45 -16.05 -21.37
C VAL A 19 -9.91 -16.85 -22.56
N CYS A 20 -11.17 -17.24 -22.56
CA CYS A 20 -11.82 -17.92 -23.67
C CYS A 20 -13.03 -17.08 -24.15
N PRO A 21 -13.08 -16.63 -25.39
CA PRO A 21 -14.27 -15.99 -25.96
C PRO A 21 -15.43 -16.99 -26.05
N LEU A 22 -16.63 -16.54 -25.72
CA LEU A 22 -17.85 -17.32 -25.80
C LEU A 22 -18.93 -16.49 -26.49
N ASP A 23 -19.72 -17.12 -27.41
CA ASP A 23 -20.82 -16.46 -28.10
C ASP A 23 -21.99 -16.14 -27.15
N HIS A 24 -22.25 -17.03 -26.17
CA HIS A 24 -23.35 -16.90 -25.19
C HIS A 24 -22.84 -17.08 -23.76
N PRO A 25 -22.03 -16.13 -23.22
CA PRO A 25 -21.37 -16.30 -21.92
C PRO A 25 -22.34 -16.46 -20.76
N ALA A 26 -23.48 -15.77 -20.76
CA ALA A 26 -24.47 -15.86 -19.69
C ALA A 26 -25.12 -17.27 -19.63
N GLN A 27 -25.47 -17.84 -20.79
CA GLN A 27 -26.05 -19.17 -20.86
C GLN A 27 -25.03 -20.25 -20.46
N PHE A 28 -23.80 -20.10 -20.89
CA PHE A 28 -22.70 -20.98 -20.50
C PHE A 28 -22.48 -20.96 -18.98
N ALA A 29 -22.44 -19.77 -18.39
CA ALA A 29 -22.26 -19.61 -16.95
C ALA A 29 -23.42 -20.26 -16.17
N GLN A 30 -24.66 -20.05 -16.61
CA GLN A 30 -25.84 -20.64 -15.98
C GLN A 30 -25.80 -22.18 -16.03
N SER A 31 -25.45 -22.76 -17.17
CA SER A 31 -25.40 -24.23 -17.33
C SER A 31 -24.27 -24.88 -16.53
N HIS A 32 -23.22 -24.12 -16.15
CA HIS A 32 -22.06 -24.62 -15.41
C HIS A 32 -21.99 -24.07 -13.96
N GLY A 33 -23.01 -23.36 -13.49
CA GLY A 33 -23.06 -22.82 -12.13
C GLY A 33 -21.98 -21.77 -11.86
N LEU A 34 -21.58 -20.98 -12.87
CA LEU A 34 -20.54 -19.96 -12.76
C LEU A 34 -21.12 -18.59 -12.48
N THR A 35 -20.39 -17.78 -11.75
CA THR A 35 -20.73 -16.38 -11.49
C THR A 35 -20.41 -15.50 -12.71
N VAL A 36 -21.35 -14.65 -13.10
CA VAL A 36 -21.15 -13.66 -14.16
C VAL A 36 -20.96 -12.29 -13.53
N LEU A 37 -19.85 -11.64 -13.85
CA LEU A 37 -19.56 -10.27 -13.45
C LEU A 37 -19.61 -9.37 -14.71
N PRO A 38 -20.63 -8.50 -14.86
CA PRO A 38 -20.66 -7.53 -15.95
C PRO A 38 -19.48 -6.55 -15.85
N LEU A 39 -18.80 -6.31 -16.96
CA LEU A 39 -17.64 -5.43 -17.02
C LEU A 39 -17.95 -4.03 -16.46
N ALA A 40 -19.09 -3.47 -16.84
CA ALA A 40 -19.53 -2.15 -16.38
C ALA A 40 -19.75 -2.04 -14.86
N ALA A 41 -20.01 -3.16 -14.18
CA ALA A 41 -20.15 -3.19 -12.73
C ALA A 41 -18.81 -3.31 -12.00
N VAL A 42 -17.81 -3.91 -12.65
CA VAL A 42 -16.52 -4.21 -12.03
C VAL A 42 -15.48 -3.11 -12.31
N GLU A 43 -15.52 -2.51 -13.49
CA GLU A 43 -14.53 -1.51 -13.91
C GLU A 43 -14.42 -0.30 -12.97
N PRO A 44 -15.51 0.30 -12.46
CA PRO A 44 -15.43 1.39 -11.50
C PRO A 44 -14.74 0.97 -10.19
N LEU A 45 -15.03 -0.24 -9.70
CA LEU A 45 -14.47 -0.77 -8.46
C LEU A 45 -12.95 -1.04 -8.54
N MET A 46 -12.42 -1.21 -9.76
CA MET A 46 -11.00 -1.47 -9.98
C MET A 46 -10.19 -0.18 -10.17
N VAL A 47 -10.83 0.96 -10.36
CA VAL A 47 -10.20 2.26 -10.59
C VAL A 47 -10.17 3.09 -9.30
N GLU A 48 -11.16 2.95 -8.45
CA GLU A 48 -11.22 3.66 -7.18
C GLU A 48 -10.23 3.05 -6.19
N SER A 49 -9.32 3.89 -5.68
CA SER A 49 -8.51 3.51 -4.51
C SER A 49 -9.42 3.38 -3.30
N SER A 50 -9.30 2.27 -2.59
CA SER A 50 -10.08 2.06 -1.37
C SER A 50 -9.80 3.16 -0.35
N PRO A 51 -10.82 3.78 0.27
CA PRO A 51 -10.62 4.76 1.32
C PRO A 51 -9.80 4.17 2.48
N LEU A 52 -8.87 4.96 3.00
CA LEU A 52 -8.05 4.59 4.13
C LEU A 52 -8.67 5.11 5.44
N HIS A 53 -8.87 4.21 6.40
CA HIS A 53 -9.37 4.56 7.72
C HIS A 53 -8.26 4.49 8.77
N PRO A 54 -8.15 5.48 9.66
CA PRO A 54 -7.23 5.41 10.77
C PRO A 54 -7.67 4.29 11.75
N VAL A 55 -6.78 3.36 12.04
CA VAL A 55 -7.03 2.22 12.94
C VAL A 55 -6.44 2.49 14.31
N ALA A 56 -5.20 2.96 14.36
CA ALA A 56 -4.48 3.23 15.60
C ALA A 56 -3.45 4.34 15.40
N ALA A 57 -3.12 5.00 16.49
CA ALA A 57 -1.98 5.91 16.57
C ALA A 57 -1.32 5.78 17.94
N ALA A 58 0.01 5.71 17.97
CA ALA A 58 0.78 5.58 19.20
C ALA A 58 2.07 6.40 19.14
N ARG A 59 2.55 6.84 20.30
CA ARG A 59 3.90 7.40 20.39
C ARG A 59 4.91 6.30 20.09
N LEU A 60 5.88 6.64 19.27
CA LEU A 60 6.98 5.74 18.89
C LEU A 60 8.30 6.52 18.99
N PRO A 61 8.89 6.60 20.19
CA PRO A 61 10.24 7.15 20.32
C PRO A 61 11.23 6.30 19.52
N MET A 62 12.06 6.95 18.70
CA MET A 62 13.05 6.30 17.84
C MET A 62 14.41 6.94 18.05
N ASP A 63 15.49 6.21 17.75
CA ASP A 63 16.86 6.76 17.80
C ASP A 63 17.01 8.02 16.94
N ALA A 64 16.32 8.06 15.80
CA ALA A 64 16.32 9.21 14.91
C ALA A 64 15.52 10.42 15.44
N ALA A 65 14.48 10.18 16.26
CA ALA A 65 13.64 11.23 16.82
C ALA A 65 12.80 10.73 18.00
N GLU A 66 12.93 11.34 19.18
CA GLU A 66 12.09 11.01 20.37
C GLU A 66 10.62 11.41 20.17
N ALA A 67 10.35 12.42 19.34
CA ALA A 67 9.01 12.95 19.07
C ALA A 67 8.28 12.17 17.95
N GLY A 68 8.58 10.89 17.77
CA GLY A 68 7.95 10.03 16.78
C GLY A 68 6.55 9.59 17.20
N ARG A 69 5.67 9.45 16.20
CA ARG A 69 4.33 8.88 16.32
C ARG A 69 4.04 8.00 15.12
N LEU A 70 3.60 6.78 15.37
CA LEU A 70 3.13 5.86 14.34
C LEU A 70 1.62 6.00 14.18
N HIS A 71 1.15 6.10 12.95
CA HIS A 71 -0.25 6.03 12.56
C HIS A 71 -0.43 4.83 11.63
N ILE A 72 -1.49 4.05 11.88
CA ILE A 72 -1.86 2.89 11.08
C ILE A 72 -3.18 3.17 10.38
N TYR A 73 -3.20 2.94 9.07
CA TYR A 73 -4.37 3.09 8.23
C TYR A 73 -4.69 1.76 7.56
N ARG A 74 -5.98 1.45 7.46
CA ARG A 74 -6.46 0.24 6.80
C ARG A 74 -7.42 0.61 5.68
N PRO A 75 -7.27 0.03 4.48
CA PRO A 75 -8.24 0.21 3.40
C PRO A 75 -9.52 -0.58 3.69
N GLU A 76 -10.66 -0.06 3.20
CA GLU A 76 -11.99 -0.70 3.38
C GLU A 76 -12.10 -2.06 2.70
N ASP A 77 -11.36 -2.27 1.62
CA ASP A 77 -11.38 -3.51 0.84
C ASP A 77 -10.62 -4.67 1.49
N GLY A 78 -10.04 -4.45 2.69
CA GLY A 78 -9.25 -5.46 3.40
C GLY A 78 -7.85 -5.66 2.83
N GLY A 79 -7.36 -4.73 2.00
CA GLY A 79 -5.99 -4.69 1.52
C GLY A 79 -4.97 -4.46 2.63
N GLU A 80 -3.71 -4.31 2.24
CA GLU A 80 -2.58 -4.13 3.16
C GLU A 80 -2.68 -2.82 3.94
N GLU A 81 -2.22 -2.84 5.19
CA GLU A 81 -2.17 -1.66 6.04
C GLU A 81 -1.07 -0.69 5.56
N HIS A 82 -1.35 0.59 5.73
CA HIS A 82 -0.40 1.66 5.46
C HIS A 82 0.04 2.31 6.76
N TYR A 83 1.31 2.63 6.85
CA TYR A 83 1.90 3.20 8.05
C TYR A 83 2.43 4.61 7.75
N ALA A 84 2.08 5.58 8.60
CA ALA A 84 2.67 6.90 8.58
C ALA A 84 3.45 7.13 9.86
N ILE A 85 4.72 7.48 9.74
CA ILE A 85 5.58 7.87 10.85
C ILE A 85 5.68 9.38 10.82
N GLU A 86 5.01 10.03 11.80
CA GLU A 86 5.05 11.48 12.00
C GLU A 86 6.14 11.81 13.00
N ILE A 87 7.03 12.74 12.66
CA ILE A 87 8.06 13.27 13.54
C ILE A 87 7.70 14.71 13.89
N GLY A 88 7.72 15.02 15.18
CA GLY A 88 7.35 16.33 15.69
C GLY A 88 5.86 16.63 15.58
N ARG A 89 5.54 17.84 15.15
CA ARG A 89 4.16 18.31 14.90
C ARG A 89 4.16 19.18 13.64
N PRO A 90 4.17 18.59 12.46
CA PRO A 90 4.16 19.34 11.21
C PRO A 90 2.93 20.27 11.12
N ASP A 91 3.16 21.52 10.73
CA ASP A 91 2.07 22.44 10.43
C ASP A 91 1.40 22.02 9.11
N ARG A 92 0.09 21.78 9.17
CA ARG A 92 -0.70 21.36 7.99
C ARG A 92 -0.84 22.44 6.90
N ASN A 93 -0.53 23.70 7.23
CA ASN A 93 -0.58 24.82 6.30
C ASN A 93 0.81 25.19 5.73
N ALA A 94 1.85 24.45 6.09
CA ALA A 94 3.20 24.68 5.62
C ALA A 94 3.73 23.42 4.88
N PRO A 95 4.71 23.58 3.96
CA PRO A 95 5.42 22.45 3.39
C PRO A 95 6.06 21.59 4.49
N VAL A 96 5.93 20.27 4.37
CA VAL A 96 6.51 19.29 5.28
C VAL A 96 7.48 18.39 4.54
N LEU A 97 8.61 18.06 5.17
CA LEU A 97 9.52 17.06 4.65
C LEU A 97 8.82 15.70 4.65
N ALA A 98 8.68 15.10 3.47
CA ALA A 98 7.98 13.82 3.30
C ALA A 98 8.83 12.80 2.55
N ARG A 99 8.71 11.53 2.93
CA ARG A 99 9.31 10.39 2.24
C ARG A 99 8.26 9.30 2.02
N LEU A 100 8.18 8.83 0.77
CA LEU A 100 7.52 7.56 0.46
C LEU A 100 8.58 6.45 0.51
N HIS A 101 8.37 5.43 1.33
CA HIS A 101 9.28 4.31 1.49
C HIS A 101 8.54 2.99 1.26
N SER A 102 8.96 2.26 0.23
CA SER A 102 8.48 0.90 0.00
C SER A 102 9.22 -0.06 0.93
N ALA A 103 8.47 -0.84 1.70
CA ALA A 103 9.02 -1.79 2.65
C ALA A 103 9.97 -2.80 1.98
N CYS A 104 11.11 -3.00 2.57
CA CYS A 104 12.11 -3.96 2.11
C CYS A 104 12.64 -4.74 3.32
N PHE A 105 12.02 -5.88 3.62
CA PHE A 105 12.39 -6.68 4.79
C PHE A 105 13.91 -6.96 4.88
N THR A 106 14.52 -7.33 3.76
CA THR A 106 15.95 -7.65 3.74
C THR A 106 16.84 -6.42 3.97
N GLY A 107 16.49 -5.26 3.38
CA GLY A 107 17.26 -4.03 3.54
C GLY A 107 16.98 -3.32 4.86
N ASP A 108 15.70 -3.15 5.20
CA ASP A 108 15.28 -2.35 6.36
C ASP A 108 15.56 -3.05 7.69
N VAL A 109 15.30 -4.37 7.76
CA VAL A 109 15.42 -5.17 8.99
C VAL A 109 16.75 -5.92 9.05
N LEU A 110 17.13 -6.64 7.98
CA LEU A 110 18.34 -7.49 7.98
C LEU A 110 19.61 -6.75 7.56
N GLY A 111 19.50 -5.53 7.04
CA GLY A 111 20.68 -4.76 6.59
C GLY A 111 21.37 -5.37 5.38
N SER A 112 20.61 -5.91 4.42
CA SER A 112 21.16 -6.50 3.20
C SER A 112 22.10 -5.55 2.48
N LEU A 113 23.25 -6.05 2.06
CA LEU A 113 24.22 -5.31 1.26
C LEU A 113 23.89 -5.28 -0.25
N LYS A 114 22.80 -5.94 -0.65
CA LYS A 114 22.34 -5.97 -2.05
C LYS A 114 21.44 -4.79 -2.42
N CYS A 115 20.97 -4.02 -1.43
CA CYS A 115 20.14 -2.84 -1.65
C CYS A 115 20.50 -1.75 -0.62
N ASP A 116 20.05 -0.54 -0.89
CA ASP A 116 20.27 0.63 -0.03
C ASP A 116 19.00 1.04 0.74
N CYS A 117 17.94 0.19 0.77
CA CYS A 117 16.66 0.49 1.41
C CYS A 117 16.83 0.87 2.88
N GLY A 118 17.54 0.07 3.67
CA GLY A 118 17.79 0.34 5.07
C GLY A 118 18.53 1.67 5.33
N PRO A 119 19.66 1.96 4.68
CA PRO A 119 20.31 3.27 4.72
C PRO A 119 19.40 4.43 4.32
N GLN A 120 18.59 4.28 3.28
CA GLN A 120 17.62 5.29 2.84
C GLN A 120 16.54 5.56 3.90
N LEU A 121 15.98 4.51 4.50
CA LEU A 121 15.00 4.64 5.58
C LEU A 121 15.59 5.40 6.77
N ARG A 122 16.72 4.94 7.27
CA ARG A 122 17.39 5.56 8.42
C ARG A 122 17.85 6.99 8.13
N GLY A 123 18.35 7.25 6.93
CA GLY A 123 18.76 8.59 6.51
C GLY A 123 17.59 9.58 6.46
N ALA A 124 16.45 9.15 5.93
CA ALA A 124 15.23 9.97 5.91
C ALA A 124 14.73 10.30 7.32
N LEU A 125 14.65 9.30 8.19
CA LEU A 125 14.24 9.49 9.59
C LEU A 125 15.21 10.42 10.34
N ALA A 126 16.52 10.26 10.15
CA ALA A 126 17.55 11.11 10.77
C ALA A 126 17.42 12.56 10.29
N GLN A 127 17.18 12.80 8.99
CA GLN A 127 16.98 14.13 8.44
C GLN A 127 15.73 14.79 9.04
N MET A 128 14.59 14.06 9.07
CA MET A 128 13.34 14.56 9.68
C MET A 128 13.53 14.85 11.18
N GLY A 129 14.29 14.01 11.88
CA GLY A 129 14.63 14.23 13.29
C GLY A 129 15.46 15.49 13.50
N ALA A 130 16.45 15.75 12.64
CA ALA A 130 17.26 16.95 12.68
C ALA A 130 16.46 18.22 12.36
N GLU A 131 15.50 18.15 11.44
CA GLU A 131 14.60 19.26 11.13
C GLU A 131 13.50 19.46 12.20
N GLY A 132 13.31 18.46 13.08
CA GLY A 132 12.30 18.48 14.14
C GLY A 132 10.88 18.19 13.68
N ASN A 133 10.66 18.00 12.39
CA ASN A 133 9.36 17.61 11.84
C ASN A 133 9.52 16.87 10.51
N GLY A 134 8.54 16.01 10.20
CA GLY A 134 8.50 15.27 8.94
C GLY A 134 7.46 14.17 8.96
N VAL A 135 7.18 13.60 7.79
CA VAL A 135 6.26 12.47 7.62
C VAL A 135 6.88 11.45 6.69
N LEU A 136 7.05 10.23 7.18
CA LEU A 136 7.46 9.09 6.37
C LEU A 136 6.26 8.17 6.17
N LEU A 137 5.89 7.92 4.92
CA LEU A 137 4.89 6.92 4.55
C LEU A 137 5.62 5.62 4.22
N PHE A 138 5.33 4.61 5.01
CA PHE A 138 5.91 3.27 4.88
C PHE A 138 4.79 2.32 4.48
N ASN A 139 4.89 1.72 3.32
CA ASN A 139 3.90 0.78 2.82
C ASN A 139 4.55 -0.35 2.03
N GLU A 140 3.89 -1.49 2.04
CA GLU A 140 4.23 -2.60 1.16
C GLU A 140 3.63 -2.31 -0.23
N LEU A 141 4.29 -1.43 -1.00
CA LEU A 141 4.03 -1.38 -2.43
C LEU A 141 4.62 -2.66 -3.01
N GLY A 142 3.81 -3.70 -3.10
CA GLY A 142 4.20 -5.00 -3.63
C GLY A 142 4.91 -4.86 -4.97
N GLY A 143 6.20 -4.88 -4.92
CA GLY A 143 7.11 -4.77 -6.03
C GLY A 143 8.28 -5.69 -5.81
N TYR A 144 8.09 -6.95 -6.13
CA TYR A 144 9.17 -7.88 -6.43
C TYR A 144 9.06 -8.26 -7.89
#